data_71e40b12031bc8cc8897f935165d158c
#
_entry.id   71e40b12031bc8cc8897f935165d158c
#
_cell.length_a   1.000
_cell.length_b   1.000
_cell.length_c   1.000
_cell.angle_alpha   90.00
_cell.angle_beta   90.00
_cell.angle_gamma   90.00
#
_symmetry.space_group_name_H-M   'P 1'
#
loop_
_entity.id
_entity.type
_entity.pdbx_description
1 polymer ?
#
loop_
_entity_poly.entity_id
_entity_poly.type
_entity_poly.pdbx_seq_one_letter_code
_entity_poly.pdbx_strand_id
1 'polypeptide(L)'
;MRLAGYAAIFDAPDKGGDIVRKGAFARAAKAGLPLLWQHDQRQRIGFVESLSEDVRGLRVIAWLDDGAAPVRAGSGLSFGYRVRAMHKQEYRELTDLDLIEVSVVATPMQPLARVLAVEASGPNTTDITQFTQGE
;
A
#
# COMPACT_ATOMS: atom_id res chain seq x y z
N MET A 1 7.22 -13.64 -7.28
CA MET A 1 7.40 -12.22 -7.69
C MET A 1 7.14 -11.31 -6.48
N ARG A 2 7.92 -10.27 -6.34
CA ARG A 2 7.73 -9.28 -5.26
C ARG A 2 7.47 -7.92 -5.86
N LEU A 3 6.66 -7.13 -5.19
CA LEU A 3 6.46 -5.72 -5.54
C LEU A 3 6.86 -4.82 -4.37
N ALA A 4 7.21 -3.59 -4.70
CA ALA A 4 7.44 -2.54 -3.71
C ALA A 4 6.75 -1.26 -4.17
N GLY A 5 6.19 -0.52 -3.24
CA GLY A 5 5.51 0.73 -3.54
C GLY A 5 4.97 1.39 -2.28
N TYR A 6 4.03 2.29 -2.49
CA TYR A 6 3.33 2.98 -1.42
C TYR A 6 1.84 2.70 -1.51
N ALA A 7 1.27 2.19 -0.43
CA ALA A 7 -0.18 1.96 -0.34
C ALA A 7 -0.93 3.20 0.15
N ALA A 8 -0.23 4.12 0.80
CA ALA A 8 -0.76 5.41 1.23
C ALA A 8 0.32 6.48 1.09
N ILE A 9 -0.09 7.70 0.81
CA ILE A 9 0.79 8.88 0.75
C ILE A 9 0.31 9.84 1.83
N PHE A 10 1.23 10.30 2.68
CA PHE A 10 0.87 11.21 3.76
C PHE A 10 0.64 12.63 3.27
N ASP A 11 -0.24 13.33 3.97
CA ASP A 11 -0.43 14.78 3.87
C ASP A 11 -0.95 15.28 2.52
N ALA A 12 -1.48 14.38 1.70
CA ALA A 12 -2.10 14.72 0.41
C ALA A 12 -3.53 14.20 0.39
N PRO A 13 -4.52 15.04 0.03
CA PRO A 13 -5.91 14.58 -0.03
C PRO A 13 -6.10 13.54 -1.13
N ASP A 14 -6.88 12.52 -0.83
CA ASP A 14 -7.30 11.53 -1.80
C ASP A 14 -8.60 11.96 -2.51
N LYS A 15 -9.09 11.11 -3.40
CA LYS A 15 -10.30 11.40 -4.16
C LYS A 15 -11.56 11.48 -3.30
N GLY A 16 -11.53 10.85 -2.14
CA GLY A 16 -12.64 10.86 -1.18
C GLY A 16 -12.58 12.03 -0.20
N GLY A 17 -11.58 12.88 -0.29
CA GLY A 17 -11.42 14.02 0.62
C GLY A 17 -10.75 13.66 1.94
N ASP A 18 -10.02 12.55 1.98
CA ASP A 18 -9.30 12.11 3.17
C ASP A 18 -7.82 12.43 3.05
N ILE A 19 -7.22 12.83 4.17
CA ILE A 19 -5.77 12.99 4.30
C ILE A 19 -5.29 12.02 5.37
N VAL A 20 -4.32 11.16 5.03
CA VAL A 20 -3.70 10.25 5.98
C VAL A 20 -2.49 10.95 6.59
N ARG A 21 -2.42 10.98 7.91
CA ARG A 21 -1.31 11.61 8.62
C ARG A 21 -0.27 10.58 9.04
N LYS A 22 0.97 11.00 9.10
CA LYS A 22 2.06 10.17 9.61
C LYS A 22 1.73 9.71 11.03
N GLY A 23 1.98 8.43 11.31
CA GLY A 23 1.60 7.81 12.58
C GLY A 23 0.27 7.08 12.53
N ALA A 24 -0.54 7.27 11.49
CA ALA A 24 -1.85 6.64 11.36
C ALA A 24 -1.77 5.11 11.39
N PHE A 25 -0.66 4.54 10.92
CA PHE A 25 -0.46 3.09 10.86
C PHE A 25 0.44 2.56 11.98
N ALA A 26 0.64 3.34 13.04
CA ALA A 26 1.58 2.96 14.11
C ALA A 26 1.21 1.62 14.76
N ARG A 27 -0.09 1.27 14.80
CA ARG A 27 -0.58 0.04 15.40
C ARG A 27 -0.89 -1.04 14.36
N ALA A 28 -0.63 -0.79 13.09
CA ALA A 28 -0.91 -1.75 12.04
C ALA A 28 0.04 -2.95 12.12
N ALA A 29 -0.46 -4.11 11.69
CA ALA A 29 0.39 -5.27 11.49
C ALA A 29 1.49 -4.93 10.48
N LYS A 30 2.72 -5.41 10.75
CA LYS A 30 3.88 -5.09 9.91
C LYS A 30 4.09 -6.10 8.78
N ALA A 31 3.37 -7.21 8.80
CA ALA A 31 3.51 -8.29 7.83
C ALA A 31 2.28 -9.20 7.86
N GLY A 32 2.12 -10.00 6.84
CA GLY A 32 1.15 -11.10 6.82
C GLY A 32 -0.26 -10.72 6.37
N LEU A 33 -0.54 -9.45 6.15
CA LEU A 33 -1.85 -9.05 5.63
C LEU A 33 -2.03 -9.55 4.20
N PRO A 34 -3.27 -9.84 3.79
CA PRO A 34 -3.51 -10.27 2.42
C PRO A 34 -3.28 -9.13 1.42
N LEU A 35 -2.76 -9.51 0.24
CA LEU A 35 -2.74 -8.64 -0.93
C LEU A 35 -3.90 -9.07 -1.82
N LEU A 36 -4.82 -8.16 -2.08
CA LEU A 36 -6.05 -8.44 -2.81
C LEU A 36 -6.05 -7.78 -4.18
N TRP A 37 -6.95 -8.27 -5.03
CA TRP A 37 -7.27 -7.63 -6.31
C TRP A 37 -8.56 -6.83 -6.12
N GLN A 38 -8.48 -5.51 -6.35
CA GLN A 38 -9.65 -4.60 -6.32
C GLN A 38 -10.47 -4.68 -5.01
N HIS A 39 -9.80 -4.86 -3.87
CA HIS A 39 -10.44 -4.99 -2.55
C HIS A 39 -11.37 -6.20 -2.42
N ASP A 40 -11.32 -7.14 -3.34
CA ASP A 40 -12.17 -8.33 -3.30
C ASP A 40 -11.50 -9.40 -2.43
N GLN A 41 -12.12 -9.69 -1.28
CA GLN A 41 -11.60 -10.67 -0.33
C GLN A 41 -11.57 -12.09 -0.88
N ARG A 42 -12.29 -12.36 -1.96
CA ARG A 42 -12.27 -13.66 -2.65
C ARG A 42 -11.14 -13.76 -3.67
N GLN A 43 -10.44 -12.66 -3.92
CA GLN A 43 -9.35 -12.61 -4.90
C GLN A 43 -8.05 -12.19 -4.24
N ARG A 44 -7.54 -13.06 -3.37
CA ARG A 44 -6.23 -12.89 -2.78
C ARG A 44 -5.17 -13.24 -3.82
N ILE A 45 -4.31 -12.29 -4.13
CA ILE A 45 -3.27 -12.47 -5.14
C ILE A 45 -1.87 -12.57 -4.54
N GLY A 46 -1.77 -12.48 -3.22
CA GLY A 46 -0.50 -12.59 -2.52
C GLY A 46 -0.64 -12.19 -1.06
N PHE A 47 0.48 -11.80 -0.48
CA PHE A 47 0.50 -11.35 0.91
C PHE A 47 1.55 -10.27 1.11
N VAL A 48 1.33 -9.45 2.13
CA VAL A 48 2.24 -8.37 2.49
C VAL A 48 3.42 -8.96 3.28
N GLU A 49 4.62 -8.72 2.76
CA GLU A 49 5.85 -9.13 3.43
C GLU A 49 6.24 -8.15 4.52
N SER A 50 6.18 -6.84 4.23
CA SER A 50 6.51 -5.81 5.19
C SER A 50 5.78 -4.51 4.92
N LEU A 51 5.49 -3.80 6.00
CA LEU A 51 4.88 -2.48 6.00
C LEU A 51 5.67 -1.59 6.95
N SER A 52 5.94 -0.38 6.51
CA SER A 52 6.59 0.62 7.35
C SER A 52 6.21 2.02 6.90
N GLU A 53 6.13 2.94 7.85
CA GLU A 53 5.97 4.35 7.51
C GLU A 53 7.33 4.98 7.25
N ASP A 54 7.41 5.80 6.21
CA ASP A 54 8.54 6.71 6.01
C ASP A 54 7.99 8.12 5.81
N VAL A 55 8.83 9.07 5.40
CA VAL A 55 8.39 10.46 5.25
C VAL A 55 7.34 10.64 4.16
N ARG A 56 7.28 9.72 3.20
CA ARG A 56 6.36 9.81 2.05
C ARG A 56 5.01 9.17 2.36
N GLY A 57 4.99 8.03 3.03
CA GLY A 57 3.75 7.32 3.26
C GLY A 57 3.95 5.93 3.84
N LEU A 58 2.98 5.05 3.57
CA LEU A 58 3.03 3.64 3.96
C LEU A 58 3.71 2.84 2.87
N ARG A 59 4.96 2.51 3.12
CA ARG A 59 5.79 1.69 2.24
C ARG A 59 5.37 0.23 2.39
N VAL A 60 5.19 -0.44 1.26
CA VAL A 60 4.79 -1.85 1.23
C VAL A 60 5.74 -2.66 0.36
N ILE A 61 6.10 -3.85 0.84
CA ILE A 61 6.71 -4.91 0.04
C ILE A 61 5.79 -6.12 0.16
N ALA A 62 5.42 -6.69 -0.97
CA ALA A 62 4.48 -7.80 -1.01
C ALA A 62 4.91 -8.87 -2.00
N TRP A 63 4.51 -10.11 -1.70
CA TRP A 63 4.68 -11.24 -2.61
C TRP A 63 3.42 -11.43 -3.43
N LEU A 64 3.62 -11.68 -4.72
CA LEU A 64 2.55 -12.06 -5.65
C LEU A 64 2.61 -13.56 -5.88
N ASP A 65 1.45 -14.20 -5.81
CA ASP A 65 1.32 -15.62 -6.14
C ASP A 65 1.55 -15.83 -7.64
N ASP A 66 2.08 -16.98 -8.03
CA ASP A 66 2.26 -17.34 -9.43
C ASP A 66 0.90 -17.35 -10.13
N GLY A 67 0.85 -16.80 -11.33
CA GLY A 67 -0.38 -16.71 -12.11
C GLY A 67 -1.36 -15.65 -11.64
N ALA A 68 -0.95 -14.79 -10.70
CA ALA A 68 -1.78 -13.67 -10.27
C ALA A 68 -2.00 -12.67 -11.41
N ALA A 69 -2.96 -11.76 -11.20
CA ALA A 69 -3.27 -10.70 -12.15
C ALA A 69 -2.02 -9.90 -12.53
N PRO A 70 -1.97 -9.31 -13.74
CA PRO A 70 -0.80 -8.57 -14.17
C PRO A 70 -0.58 -7.34 -13.30
N VAL A 71 0.57 -7.30 -12.62
CA VAL A 71 1.00 -6.19 -11.79
C VAL A 71 2.36 -5.73 -12.26
N ARG A 72 2.53 -4.43 -12.40
CA ARG A 72 3.76 -3.82 -12.91
C ARG A 72 4.00 -2.47 -12.25
N ALA A 73 5.17 -1.91 -12.47
CA ALA A 73 5.45 -0.55 -12.03
C ALA A 73 4.38 0.40 -12.60
N GLY A 74 3.83 1.25 -11.76
CA GLY A 74 2.74 2.14 -12.10
C GLY A 74 1.35 1.61 -11.76
N SER A 75 1.21 0.31 -11.46
CA SER A 75 -0.08 -0.22 -10.98
C SER A 75 -0.51 0.50 -9.71
N GLY A 76 -1.81 0.76 -9.57
CA GLY A 76 -2.36 1.45 -8.41
C GLY A 76 -2.36 0.56 -7.17
N LEU A 77 -2.10 1.17 -6.02
CA LEU A 77 -2.21 0.53 -4.72
C LEU A 77 -3.24 1.25 -3.87
N SER A 78 -3.89 0.51 -3.00
CA SER A 78 -4.83 1.05 -2.04
C SER A 78 -4.80 0.17 -0.79
N PHE A 79 -5.45 0.60 0.27
CA PHE A 79 -5.52 -0.17 1.51
C PHE A 79 -6.94 -0.18 2.04
N GLY A 80 -7.31 -1.30 2.63
CA GLY A 80 -8.58 -1.45 3.35
C GLY A 80 -8.35 -1.20 4.83
N TYR A 81 -9.25 -0.47 5.48
CA TYR A 81 -9.01 0.03 6.82
C TYR A 81 -10.31 0.31 7.56
N ARG A 82 -10.17 0.44 8.88
CA ARG A 82 -11.20 1.02 9.75
C ARG A 82 -10.61 2.25 10.42
N VAL A 83 -11.38 3.31 10.48
CA VAL A 83 -10.97 4.54 11.15
C VAL A 83 -11.13 4.36 12.65
N ARG A 84 -10.06 4.58 13.41
CA ARG A 84 -10.10 4.59 14.87
C ARG A 84 -10.13 6.02 15.42
N ALA A 85 -9.44 6.93 14.76
CA ALA A 85 -9.46 8.34 15.14
C ALA A 85 -9.26 9.22 13.90
N MET A 86 -9.95 10.32 13.86
CA MET A 86 -9.83 11.29 12.79
C MET A 86 -10.15 12.70 13.31
N HIS A 87 -9.65 13.69 12.58
CA HIS A 87 -10.02 15.10 12.72
C HIS A 87 -10.77 15.54 11.49
N LYS A 88 -11.94 16.13 11.65
CA LYS A 88 -12.70 16.64 10.51
C LYS A 88 -12.52 18.15 10.43
N GLN A 89 -11.90 18.62 9.37
CA GLN A 89 -11.79 20.02 9.00
C GLN A 89 -12.28 20.19 7.56
N GLU A 90 -11.56 20.94 6.72
CA GLU A 90 -11.85 20.97 5.30
C GLU A 90 -11.76 19.58 4.70
N TYR A 91 -10.73 18.82 5.11
CA TYR A 91 -10.57 17.39 4.79
C TYR A 91 -10.71 16.57 6.06
N ARG A 92 -11.06 15.30 5.88
CA ARG A 92 -11.04 14.33 6.96
C ARG A 92 -9.60 13.86 7.17
N GLU A 93 -9.01 14.22 8.30
CA GLU A 93 -7.62 13.85 8.61
C GLU A 93 -7.62 12.55 9.40
N LEU A 94 -7.12 11.48 8.79
CA LEU A 94 -7.08 10.16 9.39
C LEU A 94 -5.81 10.03 10.22
N THR A 95 -5.95 9.84 11.53
CA THR A 95 -4.83 9.86 12.47
C THR A 95 -4.55 8.52 13.12
N ASP A 96 -5.51 7.59 13.11
CA ASP A 96 -5.33 6.25 13.66
C ASP A 96 -6.23 5.28 12.90
N LEU A 97 -5.62 4.30 12.25
CA LEU A 97 -6.30 3.36 11.37
C LEU A 97 -5.96 1.93 11.73
N ASP A 98 -6.96 1.05 11.67
CA ASP A 98 -6.75 -0.39 11.62
C ASP A 98 -6.60 -0.80 10.16
N LEU A 99 -5.45 -1.32 9.80
CA LEU A 99 -5.18 -1.78 8.44
C LEU A 99 -5.68 -3.22 8.28
N ILE A 100 -6.49 -3.46 7.26
CA ILE A 100 -7.13 -4.76 7.04
C ILE A 100 -6.45 -5.51 5.89
N GLU A 101 -6.12 -4.81 4.81
CA GLU A 101 -5.53 -5.41 3.62
C GLU A 101 -4.86 -4.35 2.76
N VAL A 102 -4.05 -4.80 1.81
CA VAL A 102 -3.53 -3.96 0.73
C VAL A 102 -4.04 -4.55 -0.57
N SER A 103 -4.39 -3.71 -1.52
CA SER A 103 -4.91 -4.13 -2.82
C SER A 103 -4.18 -3.50 -3.97
N VAL A 104 -4.09 -4.25 -5.06
CA VAL A 104 -3.79 -3.70 -6.38
C VAL A 104 -5.11 -3.29 -7.00
N VAL A 105 -5.20 -2.04 -7.45
CA VAL A 105 -6.45 -1.46 -7.93
C VAL A 105 -6.24 -0.76 -9.27
N ALA A 106 -7.28 -0.72 -10.10
CA ALA A 106 -7.22 -0.03 -11.37
C ALA A 106 -7.15 1.49 -11.19
N THR A 107 -7.90 2.02 -10.22
CA THR A 107 -7.98 3.46 -9.95
C THR A 107 -7.82 3.70 -8.45
N PRO A 108 -6.61 4.02 -7.97
CA PRO A 108 -6.41 4.22 -6.53
C PRO A 108 -7.10 5.49 -6.04
N MET A 109 -7.61 5.44 -4.82
CA MET A 109 -8.19 6.62 -4.15
C MET A 109 -7.15 7.72 -3.99
N GLN A 110 -5.91 7.35 -3.69
CA GLN A 110 -4.77 8.27 -3.70
C GLN A 110 -4.00 8.06 -5.00
N PRO A 111 -4.07 9.00 -5.97
CA PRO A 111 -3.42 8.80 -7.27
C PRO A 111 -1.91 8.57 -7.22
N LEU A 112 -1.27 8.99 -6.14
CA LEU A 112 0.17 8.82 -5.95
C LEU A 112 0.54 7.47 -5.33
N ALA A 113 -0.44 6.67 -4.88
CA ALA A 113 -0.21 5.35 -4.29
C ALA A 113 -0.02 4.34 -5.42
N ARG A 114 1.23 3.99 -5.71
CA ARG A 114 1.58 3.17 -6.87
C ARG A 114 2.65 2.14 -6.55
N VAL A 115 2.65 1.06 -7.33
CA VAL A 115 3.77 0.14 -7.39
C VAL A 115 4.95 0.86 -8.05
N LEU A 116 6.10 0.86 -7.41
CA LEU A 116 7.30 1.49 -7.93
C LEU A 116 8.20 0.49 -8.65
N ALA A 117 8.25 -0.74 -8.18
CA ALA A 117 9.12 -1.76 -8.73
C ALA A 117 8.52 -3.15 -8.56
N VAL A 118 8.82 -4.03 -9.50
CA VAL A 118 8.46 -5.44 -9.44
C VAL A 118 9.74 -6.25 -9.68
N GLU A 119 9.92 -7.31 -8.88
CA GLU A 119 11.09 -8.17 -8.92
C GLU A 119 10.62 -9.60 -9.23
N ALA A 120 11.10 -10.15 -10.34
CA ALA A 120 10.87 -11.55 -10.64
C ALA A 120 11.71 -12.43 -9.69
N SER A 121 11.27 -13.65 -9.44
CA SER A 121 12.06 -14.62 -8.69
C SER A 121 13.26 -15.05 -9.53
N GLY A 122 14.46 -15.04 -8.96
CA GLY A 122 15.64 -15.53 -9.65
C GLY A 122 16.91 -14.79 -9.25
N PRO A 123 18.09 -15.31 -9.67
CA PRO A 123 19.37 -14.79 -9.17
C PRO A 123 19.78 -13.44 -9.73
N ASN A 124 19.17 -12.96 -10.80
CA ASN A 124 19.54 -11.69 -11.44
C ASN A 124 18.48 -10.59 -11.21
N THR A 125 17.74 -10.69 -10.13
CA THR A 125 16.71 -9.71 -9.82
C THR A 125 17.28 -8.49 -9.12
N THR A 126 16.70 -7.32 -9.42
CA THR A 126 17.03 -6.10 -8.70
C THR A 126 16.43 -6.18 -7.28
N ASP A 127 17.18 -5.71 -6.30
CA ASP A 127 16.66 -5.62 -4.94
C ASP A 127 15.65 -4.47 -4.85
N ILE A 128 14.35 -4.79 -4.85
CA ILE A 128 13.29 -3.81 -4.85
C ILE A 128 13.25 -2.96 -3.59
N THR A 129 13.88 -3.38 -2.50
CA THR A 129 13.90 -2.59 -1.27
C THR A 129 14.60 -1.25 -1.46
N GLN A 130 15.47 -1.13 -2.44
CA GLN A 130 16.17 0.10 -2.76
C GLN A 130 15.25 1.18 -3.35
N PHE A 131 14.17 0.79 -4.01
CA PHE A 131 13.30 1.73 -4.73
C PHE A 131 12.42 2.57 -3.82
N THR A 132 12.24 2.16 -2.58
CA THR A 132 11.38 2.87 -1.63
C THR A 132 12.13 3.58 -0.53
N GLN A 133 13.46 3.63 -0.62
CA GLN A 133 14.32 4.28 0.36
C GLN A 133 14.89 5.58 -0.19
N GLY A 134 15.33 6.45 0.70
CA GLY A 134 16.10 7.66 0.34
C GLY A 134 15.28 8.80 -0.23
N GLU A 135 14.02 8.79 -0.02
CA GLU A 135 13.12 9.87 -0.46
C GLU A 135 13.20 11.12 0.41
#